data_f754ede89c5eb49d96fd35283462e4b6
#
_entry.id   f754ede89c5eb49d96fd35283462e4b6
#
_cell.length_a   1.000
_cell.length_b   1.000
_cell.length_c   1.000
_cell.angle_alpha   90.00
_cell.angle_beta   90.00
_cell.angle_gamma   90.00
#
_symmetry.space_group_name_H-M   'P 1'
#
loop_
_entity.id
_entity.type
_entity.pdbx_description
1 polymer ?
#
loop_
_entity_poly.entity_id
_entity_poly.type
_entity_poly.pdbx_seq_one_letter_code
_entity_poly.pdbx_strand_id
1 'polypeptide(L)'
;MSFFAAGNRYLTRGTRLMIHERKLNKTLNIDGPLTTCVATVKATLHEIEASIAIQNEGFENLVRGSSVTLEQVLQRAPFNWYIEAQEALSLGLTKAVL
;
A
#
# COMPACT_ATOMS: atom_id res chain seq x y z
N MET A 1 8.43 -13.00 0.18
CA MET A 1 7.52 -12.94 1.35
C MET A 1 7.07 -11.51 1.59
N SER A 2 5.80 -11.32 1.83
CA SER A 2 5.26 -9.99 2.10
C SER A 2 5.64 -9.54 3.52
N PHE A 3 6.16 -8.33 3.64
CA PHE A 3 6.46 -7.72 4.94
C PHE A 3 5.21 -7.63 5.83
N PHE A 4 4.06 -7.36 5.22
CA PHE A 4 2.80 -7.19 5.96
C PHE A 4 2.23 -8.49 6.51
N ALA A 5 2.57 -9.61 5.92
CA ALA A 5 2.07 -10.92 6.35
C ALA A 5 2.86 -11.49 7.53
N ALA A 6 4.02 -10.92 7.85
CA ALA A 6 4.84 -11.39 8.95
C ALA A 6 4.28 -10.88 10.27
N GLY A 7 4.03 -11.77 11.21
CA GLY A 7 3.64 -11.39 12.57
C GLY A 7 4.75 -10.64 13.31
N ASN A 8 5.98 -10.89 12.94
CA ASN A 8 7.15 -10.20 13.44
C ASN A 8 7.73 -9.32 12.33
N ARG A 9 7.97 -8.06 12.65
CA ARG A 9 8.48 -7.07 11.71
C ARG A 9 9.98 -6.90 11.90
N TYR A 10 10.74 -7.80 11.27
CA TYR A 10 12.21 -7.75 11.31
C TYR A 10 12.76 -7.44 9.93
N LEU A 11 13.81 -6.63 9.89
CA LEU A 11 14.58 -6.34 8.68
C LEU A 11 16.01 -6.82 8.89
N THR A 12 16.63 -7.33 7.83
CA THR A 12 18.04 -7.66 7.84
C THR A 12 18.88 -6.42 7.56
N ARG A 13 20.12 -6.42 8.07
CA ARG A 13 21.06 -5.34 7.82
C ARG A 13 21.31 -5.20 6.31
N GLY A 14 21.25 -3.97 5.82
CA GLY A 14 21.45 -3.68 4.41
C GLY A 14 20.20 -3.76 3.55
N THR A 15 19.05 -4.18 4.10
CA THR A 15 17.78 -4.16 3.39
C THR A 15 17.08 -2.82 3.56
N ARG A 16 16.11 -2.56 2.69
CA ARG A 16 15.26 -1.38 2.74
C ARG A 16 13.80 -1.79 2.81
N LEU A 17 13.02 -1.06 3.58
CA LEU A 17 11.58 -1.11 3.51
C LEU A 17 11.13 -0.15 2.41
N MET A 18 10.31 -0.64 1.49
CA MET A 18 9.70 0.20 0.47
C MET A 18 8.21 0.27 0.71
N ILE A 19 7.70 1.48 0.89
CA ILE A 19 6.28 1.74 0.96
C ILE A 19 5.85 2.32 -0.38
N HIS A 20 4.92 1.64 -1.03
CA HIS A 20 4.43 2.08 -2.34
C HIS A 20 2.95 1.82 -2.48
N GLU A 21 2.32 2.59 -3.35
CA GLU A 21 0.95 2.40 -3.72
C GLU A 21 0.83 1.29 -4.75
N ARG A 22 -0.23 0.50 -4.65
CA ARG A 22 -0.55 -0.51 -5.67
C ARG A 22 -0.87 0.18 -6.99
N LYS A 23 -0.44 -0.45 -8.08
CA LYS A 23 -0.74 0.04 -9.43
C LYS A 23 -1.74 -0.89 -10.07
N LEU A 24 -2.67 -0.32 -10.81
CA LEU A 24 -3.60 -1.04 -11.64
C LEU A 24 -3.25 -0.79 -13.10
N ASN A 25 -3.11 -1.88 -13.87
CA ASN A 25 -2.98 -1.79 -15.31
C ASN A 25 -4.11 -2.62 -15.93
N LYS A 26 -5.12 -1.94 -16.43
CA LYS A 26 -6.32 -2.59 -16.96
C LYS A 26 -6.82 -1.83 -18.18
N THR A 27 -7.07 -2.55 -19.26
CA THR A 27 -7.72 -2.00 -20.45
C THR A 27 -9.22 -2.20 -20.33
N LEU A 28 -9.98 -1.13 -20.51
CA LEU A 28 -11.42 -1.15 -20.41
C LEU A 28 -12.02 -1.04 -21.82
N ASN A 29 -12.77 -2.07 -22.25
CA ASN A 29 -13.53 -2.02 -23.48
C ASN A 29 -14.95 -1.58 -23.16
N ILE A 30 -15.32 -0.38 -23.60
CA ILE A 30 -16.65 0.17 -23.42
C ILE A 30 -17.38 0.09 -24.76
N ASP A 31 -18.33 -0.82 -24.87
CA ASP A 31 -19.09 -1.07 -26.09
C ASP A 31 -20.52 -1.47 -25.74
N GLY A 32 -21.46 -1.00 -26.55
CA GLY A 32 -22.87 -1.30 -26.39
C GLY A 32 -23.73 -0.11 -26.01
N PRO A 33 -24.97 -0.35 -25.50
CA PRO A 33 -25.85 0.72 -25.06
C PRO A 33 -25.24 1.59 -23.97
N LEU A 34 -25.62 2.87 -23.93
CA LEU A 34 -25.05 3.82 -22.97
C LEU A 34 -25.22 3.38 -21.52
N THR A 35 -26.35 2.78 -21.17
CA THR A 35 -26.58 2.27 -19.81
C THR A 35 -25.65 1.16 -19.45
N THR A 36 -25.33 0.27 -20.40
CA THR A 36 -24.36 -0.80 -20.21
C THR A 36 -22.95 -0.23 -20.03
N CYS A 37 -22.59 0.80 -20.78
CA CYS A 37 -21.30 1.47 -20.64
C CYS A 37 -21.13 2.07 -19.25
N VAL A 38 -22.16 2.73 -18.72
CA VAL A 38 -22.16 3.28 -17.37
C VAL A 38 -21.96 2.16 -16.35
N ALA A 39 -22.66 1.05 -16.47
CA ALA A 39 -22.56 -0.08 -15.57
C ALA A 39 -21.12 -0.64 -15.55
N THR A 40 -20.48 -0.75 -16.70
CA THR A 40 -19.10 -1.22 -16.82
C THR A 40 -18.11 -0.30 -16.10
N VAL A 41 -18.26 1.01 -16.29
CA VAL A 41 -17.40 1.99 -15.61
C VAL A 41 -17.60 1.96 -14.10
N LYS A 42 -18.85 1.88 -13.64
CA LYS A 42 -19.15 1.80 -12.20
C LYS A 42 -18.59 0.55 -11.57
N ALA A 43 -18.68 -0.60 -12.23
CA ALA A 43 -18.11 -1.85 -11.73
C ALA A 43 -16.59 -1.73 -11.56
N THR A 44 -15.92 -1.12 -12.53
CA THR A 44 -14.47 -0.90 -12.46
C THR A 44 -14.11 0.08 -11.33
N LEU A 45 -14.89 1.15 -11.17
CA LEU A 45 -14.67 2.10 -10.07
C LEU A 45 -14.81 1.40 -8.72
N HIS A 46 -15.82 0.57 -8.54
CA HIS A 46 -16.00 -0.21 -7.31
C HIS A 46 -14.80 -1.11 -7.01
N GLU A 47 -14.28 -1.77 -8.04
CA GLU A 47 -13.10 -2.62 -7.92
C GLU A 47 -11.87 -1.84 -7.46
N ILE A 48 -11.67 -0.64 -8.03
CA ILE A 48 -10.56 0.24 -7.65
C ILE A 48 -10.74 0.73 -6.21
N GLU A 49 -11.93 1.15 -5.82
CA GLU A 49 -12.24 1.62 -4.46
C GLU A 49 -12.00 0.52 -3.42
N ALA A 50 -12.41 -0.72 -3.73
CA ALA A 50 -12.16 -1.86 -2.86
C ALA A 50 -10.67 -2.11 -2.68
N SER A 51 -9.89 -1.98 -3.76
CA SER A 51 -8.43 -2.13 -3.71
C SER A 51 -7.78 -1.03 -2.87
N ILE A 52 -8.26 0.20 -2.97
CA ILE A 52 -7.78 1.31 -2.14
C ILE A 52 -8.07 1.04 -0.66
N ALA A 53 -9.24 0.55 -0.33
CA ALA A 53 -9.61 0.23 1.05
C ALA A 53 -8.69 -0.83 1.66
N ILE A 54 -8.38 -1.88 0.90
CA ILE A 54 -7.45 -2.94 1.32
C ILE A 54 -6.04 -2.38 1.51
N GLN A 55 -5.58 -1.54 0.59
CA GLN A 55 -4.28 -0.90 0.67
C GLN A 55 -4.16 -0.01 1.91
N ASN A 56 -5.18 0.80 2.18
CA ASN A 56 -5.19 1.68 3.34
C ASN A 56 -5.19 0.90 4.65
N GLU A 57 -5.92 -0.20 4.72
CA GLU A 57 -5.89 -1.10 5.88
C GLU A 57 -4.49 -1.66 6.11
N GLY A 58 -3.80 -2.07 5.04
CA GLY A 58 -2.42 -2.53 5.12
C GLY A 58 -1.48 -1.45 5.63
N PHE A 59 -1.64 -0.22 5.18
CA PHE A 59 -0.84 0.92 5.66
C PHE A 59 -1.13 1.23 7.13
N GLU A 60 -2.40 1.18 7.55
CA GLU A 60 -2.76 1.37 8.95
C GLU A 60 -2.10 0.33 9.86
N ASN A 61 -2.11 -0.93 9.42
CA ASN A 61 -1.46 -2.01 10.17
C ASN A 61 0.05 -1.81 10.24
N LEU A 62 0.65 -1.31 9.15
CA LEU A 62 2.09 -1.05 9.11
C LEU A 62 2.50 0.02 10.11
N VAL A 63 1.75 1.11 10.20
CA VAL A 63 2.12 2.26 11.04
C VAL A 63 1.65 2.12 12.49
N ARG A 64 0.81 1.13 12.80
CA ARG A 64 0.29 0.93 14.15
C ARG A 64 1.43 0.73 15.13
N GLY A 65 1.47 1.55 16.17
CA GLY A 65 2.52 1.51 17.19
C GLY A 65 3.84 2.17 16.76
N SER A 66 3.92 2.72 15.55
CA SER A 66 5.08 3.47 15.08
C SER A 66 4.90 4.96 15.30
N SER A 67 5.98 5.74 15.04
CA SER A 67 5.91 7.20 15.04
C SER A 67 5.45 7.78 13.71
N VAL A 68 5.23 6.93 12.70
CA VAL A 68 4.76 7.33 11.37
C VAL A 68 3.24 7.33 11.37
N THR A 69 2.64 8.36 10.77
CA THR A 69 1.19 8.47 10.63
C THR A 69 0.74 7.89 9.29
N LEU A 70 -0.52 7.46 9.23
CA LEU A 70 -1.13 7.02 7.98
C LEU A 70 -1.08 8.13 6.92
N GLU A 71 -1.30 9.37 7.32
CA GLU A 71 -1.24 10.52 6.43
C GLU A 71 0.11 10.65 5.75
N GLN A 72 1.22 10.48 6.49
CA GLN A 72 2.56 10.49 5.91
C GLN A 72 2.75 9.39 4.87
N VAL A 73 2.24 8.19 5.14
CA VAL A 73 2.29 7.07 4.19
C VAL A 73 1.51 7.41 2.93
N LEU A 74 0.29 7.93 3.06
CA LEU A 74 -0.55 8.28 1.91
C LEU A 74 0.05 9.38 1.05
N GLN A 75 0.81 10.31 1.65
CA GLN A 75 1.51 11.36 0.91
C GLN A 75 2.72 10.85 0.15
N ARG A 76 3.44 9.86 0.68
CA ARG A 76 4.73 9.40 0.15
C ARG A 76 4.63 8.13 -0.69
N ALA A 77 3.66 7.27 -0.44
CA ALA A 77 3.52 5.99 -1.13
C ALA A 77 3.42 6.12 -2.67
N PRO A 78 2.72 7.12 -3.25
CA PRO A 78 2.69 7.28 -4.70
C PRO A 78 4.06 7.51 -5.35
N PHE A 79 5.04 7.96 -4.56
CA PHE A 79 6.39 8.27 -5.03
C PHE A 79 7.42 7.22 -4.59
N ASN A 80 6.98 6.07 -4.10
CA ASN A 80 7.83 4.99 -3.62
C ASN A 80 8.75 5.45 -2.48
N TRP A 81 8.25 5.35 -1.26
CA TRP A 81 9.01 5.76 -0.08
C TRP A 81 9.95 4.63 0.36
N TYR A 82 11.24 4.83 0.15
CA TYR A 82 12.29 3.90 0.58
C TYR A 82 12.80 4.27 1.97
N ILE A 83 12.86 3.30 2.87
CA ILE A 83 13.32 3.50 4.24
C ILE A 83 14.42 2.50 4.54
N GLU A 84 15.60 2.99 4.92
CA GLU A 84 16.70 2.14 5.35
C GLU A 84 16.33 1.37 6.62
N ALA A 85 16.93 0.19 6.82
CA ALA A 85 16.58 -0.69 7.94
C ALA A 85 16.72 0.01 9.30
N GLN A 86 17.79 0.77 9.51
CA GLN A 86 18.01 1.49 10.77
C GLN A 86 16.98 2.62 10.97
N GLU A 87 16.63 3.31 9.91
CA GLU A 87 15.59 4.33 9.97
C GLU A 87 14.23 3.71 10.28
N ALA A 88 13.92 2.58 9.66
CA ALA A 88 12.68 1.85 9.95
C ALA A 88 12.59 1.44 11.42
N LEU A 89 13.70 0.99 12.01
CA LEU A 89 13.76 0.68 13.43
C LEU A 89 13.53 1.93 14.29
N SER A 90 14.19 3.03 13.94
CA SER A 90 14.04 4.32 14.63
C SER A 90 12.60 4.84 14.59
N LEU A 91 11.90 4.62 13.47
CA LEU A 91 10.50 5.03 13.30
C LEU A 91 9.50 4.06 13.94
N GLY A 92 9.95 2.91 14.42
CA GLY A 92 9.08 1.90 14.99
C GLY A 92 8.33 1.06 13.95
N LEU A 93 8.77 1.09 12.70
CA LEU A 93 8.16 0.29 11.62
C LEU A 93 8.66 -1.15 11.62
N THR A 94 9.77 -1.42 12.26
CA THR A 94 10.29 -2.76 12.48
C THR A 94 10.71 -2.92 13.94
N LYS A 95 10.71 -4.15 14.44
CA LYS A 95 11.07 -4.42 15.83
C LYS A 95 12.58 -4.52 16.03
N ALA A 96 13.29 -4.96 15.01
CA ALA A 96 14.74 -5.14 15.09
C ALA A 96 15.35 -5.18 13.69
N VAL A 97 16.64 -4.87 13.63
CA VAL A 97 17.47 -5.07 12.43
C VAL A 97 18.38 -6.25 12.72
N LEU A 98 18.27 -7.26 11.91
CA LEU A 98 19.04 -8.51 12.06
C LEU A 98 20.34 -8.49 11.27
#